data_a2db022c67b6d6e2ba3a78e90025ce83
#
_entry.id   a2db022c67b6d6e2ba3a78e90025ce83
#
_cell.length_a   1.000
_cell.length_b   1.000
_cell.length_c   1.000
_cell.angle_alpha   90.00
_cell.angle_beta   90.00
_cell.angle_gamma   90.00
#
_symmetry.space_group_name_H-M   'P 1'
#
loop_
_entity.id
_entity.type
_entity.pdbx_description
1 polymer ?
#
loop_
_entity_poly.entity_id
_entity_poly.type
_entity_poly.pdbx_seq_one_letter_code
_entity_poly.pdbx_strand_id
1 'polypeptide(L)'
;MDQLSPSRPAAENAAPKRAPKADPVPPVAATTASEGATGPTWRTRALMFGLPLALVAAGGYYWLTSGGSVSTDNAYVQMDKVSVAAEVGGRITEVAVRDGQLVNKGALLFRIDGEPYRLNVAQATAAIDAAQVEVGNLSASATTSRVDIAAAREDVAFAQINFERQAALMEKGFTTRAAYDAARHAVTQARERVRQAEAAAAEARAKLAAGPASGVNPQVEAARVQRAQAEVDLGRTEVRAPSAGRVAQSDRLQIGQMMVAGLPAVTLVDTDHPWVEANFKETDLANMRPGQRAEIRFDAYPKLKVRGHVLTIGAGTGSEFSVLPAQNATGNWVKVTQRVPVRIAFDEKPSREMIAGLSAEVRVFTGNGAVAGK
;
A
#
# COMPACT_ATOMS: atom_id res chain seq x y z
N MET A 1 -18.85 -39.83 49.90
CA MET A 1 -17.75 -39.66 50.88
C MET A 1 -17.46 -38.22 50.83
N ASP A 2 -18.05 -37.57 51.63
CA ASP A 2 -17.94 -36.90 52.92
C ASP A 2 -17.65 -35.42 52.70
N GLN A 3 -18.64 -34.52 52.86
CA GLN A 3 -19.05 -33.83 54.07
C GLN A 3 -17.93 -32.95 54.63
N LEU A 4 -18.01 -31.62 54.78
CA LEU A 4 -18.85 -30.92 55.70
C LEU A 4 -18.68 -29.38 55.55
N SER A 5 -19.76 -28.65 55.40
CA SER A 5 -19.99 -27.36 56.07
C SER A 5 -20.22 -27.62 57.58
N PRO A 6 -20.26 -26.68 58.51
CA PRO A 6 -20.78 -25.32 58.46
C PRO A 6 -20.08 -24.35 59.43
N SER A 7 -20.40 -23.06 59.49
CA SER A 7 -21.17 -22.44 60.56
C SER A 7 -21.03 -20.91 60.65
N ARG A 8 -22.18 -20.27 60.65
CA ARG A 8 -22.43 -18.95 61.27
C ARG A 8 -22.62 -19.15 62.77
N PRO A 9 -22.40 -18.13 63.61
CA PRO A 9 -23.52 -17.46 64.26
C PRO A 9 -23.34 -15.93 64.35
N ALA A 10 -24.37 -15.19 64.19
CA ALA A 10 -25.47 -14.80 65.12
C ALA A 10 -25.21 -13.47 65.84
N ALA A 11 -26.11 -12.62 65.61
CA ALA A 11 -26.42 -11.32 66.15
C ALA A 11 -26.27 -11.17 67.64
N GLU A 12 -25.95 -9.94 68.10
CA GLU A 12 -26.44 -9.43 69.40
C GLU A 12 -26.71 -7.93 69.31
N ASN A 13 -27.90 -7.65 69.80
CA ASN A 13 -28.56 -6.38 70.08
C ASN A 13 -27.92 -5.64 71.23
N ALA A 14 -27.85 -4.33 71.19
CA ALA A 14 -28.07 -3.51 72.40
C ALA A 14 -28.44 -2.07 72.01
N ALA A 15 -29.59 -1.68 72.43
CA ALA A 15 -30.23 -0.37 72.34
C ALA A 15 -29.78 0.55 73.49
N PRO A 16 -30.44 1.67 73.79
CA PRO A 16 -29.83 3.02 73.68
C PRO A 16 -29.59 3.65 75.09
N LYS A 17 -28.75 4.67 75.18
CA LYS A 17 -28.66 5.49 76.39
C LYS A 17 -28.79 6.99 76.09
N ARG A 18 -29.92 7.50 76.45
CA ARG A 18 -30.30 8.71 77.26
C ARG A 18 -29.29 9.86 77.30
N ALA A 19 -29.85 11.01 76.97
CA ALA A 19 -29.40 12.35 77.29
C ALA A 19 -29.30 12.63 78.79
N PRO A 20 -28.54 13.57 79.23
CA PRO A 20 -28.86 14.41 80.37
C PRO A 20 -28.97 15.90 80.02
N LYS A 21 -30.10 16.40 80.36
CA LYS A 21 -30.57 17.53 81.19
C LYS A 21 -29.67 18.76 81.23
N ALA A 22 -30.37 19.84 80.87
CA ALA A 22 -30.05 21.23 81.16
C ALA A 22 -29.99 21.54 82.65
N ASP A 23 -29.18 22.45 83.05
CA ASP A 23 -29.32 23.33 84.22
C ASP A 23 -28.62 24.69 83.94
N PRO A 24 -28.91 25.72 84.76
CA PRO A 24 -29.60 26.91 84.24
C PRO A 24 -28.72 28.18 84.19
N VAL A 25 -29.27 29.15 83.57
CA VAL A 25 -28.79 30.53 83.44
C VAL A 25 -28.82 31.28 84.79
N PRO A 26 -27.88 32.20 85.05
CA PRO A 26 -28.19 33.41 85.75
C PRO A 26 -27.99 34.68 84.87
N PRO A 27 -28.66 35.76 85.25
CA PRO A 27 -29.07 36.82 84.34
C PRO A 27 -28.18 38.08 84.43
N VAL A 28 -28.26 38.81 83.35
CA VAL A 28 -28.28 40.27 83.14
C VAL A 28 -27.22 41.16 83.72
N ALA A 29 -26.57 41.84 82.86
CA ALA A 29 -26.35 43.30 83.06
C ALA A 29 -26.48 44.02 81.70
N ALA A 30 -27.53 44.80 81.61
CA ALA A 30 -27.66 45.76 80.52
C ALA A 30 -26.64 46.91 80.73
N THR A 31 -25.92 47.23 79.73
CA THR A 31 -25.24 48.52 79.67
C THR A 31 -25.50 49.13 78.30
N THR A 32 -26.31 50.12 78.36
CA THR A 32 -26.60 51.09 77.32
C THR A 32 -25.39 51.94 77.08
N ALA A 33 -24.96 52.05 75.82
CA ALA A 33 -24.28 53.20 75.30
C ALA A 33 -24.39 53.14 73.75
N SER A 34 -25.21 53.96 73.27
CA SER A 34 -24.89 55.18 72.56
C SER A 34 -24.49 55.05 71.08
N GLU A 35 -25.37 55.50 70.30
CA GLU A 35 -25.39 55.90 68.90
C GLU A 35 -24.05 56.36 68.35
N GLY A 36 -23.78 55.89 67.19
CA GLY A 36 -22.84 56.35 66.19
C GLY A 36 -23.18 55.79 64.85
N ALA A 37 -24.35 56.15 64.33
CA ALA A 37 -24.75 55.80 62.98
C ALA A 37 -23.94 56.68 61.97
N THR A 38 -22.80 56.18 61.56
CA THR A 38 -22.22 56.60 60.29
C THR A 38 -22.64 55.58 59.26
N GLY A 39 -23.70 55.90 58.51
CA GLY A 39 -24.13 55.12 57.37
C GLY A 39 -22.94 54.88 56.41
N PRO A 40 -22.84 53.68 55.86
CA PRO A 40 -21.72 53.34 54.93
C PRO A 40 -21.72 54.34 53.78
N THR A 41 -20.62 55.12 53.72
CA THR A 41 -20.41 56.10 52.64
C THR A 41 -20.55 55.40 51.31
N TRP A 42 -21.04 56.09 50.27
CA TRP A 42 -21.22 55.54 48.92
C TRP A 42 -19.98 54.80 48.41
N ARG A 43 -18.80 55.19 48.84
CA ARG A 43 -17.53 54.53 48.52
C ARG A 43 -17.45 53.11 49.12
N THR A 44 -17.90 52.89 50.34
CA THR A 44 -17.91 51.52 50.95
C THR A 44 -18.97 50.63 50.33
N ARG A 45 -20.10 51.15 49.92
CA ARG A 45 -21.13 50.39 49.16
C ARG A 45 -20.65 50.07 47.75
N ALA A 46 -19.98 51.03 47.07
CA ALA A 46 -19.37 50.78 45.76
C ALA A 46 -18.27 49.69 45.81
N LEU A 47 -17.49 49.67 46.90
CA LEU A 47 -16.45 48.66 47.10
C LEU A 47 -17.04 47.30 47.47
N MET A 48 -18.11 47.29 48.25
CA MET A 48 -18.75 46.05 48.71
C MET A 48 -19.53 45.34 47.61
N PHE A 49 -20.07 46.04 46.62
CA PHE A 49 -20.73 45.46 45.46
C PHE A 49 -19.84 45.42 44.21
N GLY A 50 -18.93 46.38 44.05
CA GLY A 50 -18.03 46.47 42.91
C GLY A 50 -16.95 45.36 42.87
N LEU A 51 -16.39 45.03 44.06
CA LEU A 51 -15.35 43.99 44.16
C LEU A 51 -15.88 42.59 43.80
N PRO A 52 -17.03 42.15 44.38
CA PRO A 52 -17.59 40.85 43.98
C PRO A 52 -18.04 40.84 42.52
N LEU A 53 -18.61 41.91 42.00
CA LEU A 53 -19.00 42.02 40.60
C LEU A 53 -17.78 41.97 39.66
N ALA A 54 -16.69 42.60 40.00
CA ALA A 54 -15.42 42.57 39.26
C ALA A 54 -14.81 41.14 39.32
N LEU A 55 -14.88 40.45 40.48
CA LEU A 55 -14.43 39.06 40.61
C LEU A 55 -15.31 38.10 39.78
N VAL A 56 -16.63 38.28 39.76
CA VAL A 56 -17.52 37.49 38.93
C VAL A 56 -17.29 37.80 37.46
N ALA A 57 -17.07 39.05 37.06
CA ALA A 57 -16.75 39.43 35.69
C ALA A 57 -15.39 38.88 35.28
N ALA A 58 -14.38 38.98 36.13
CA ALA A 58 -13.04 38.43 35.86
C ALA A 58 -13.08 36.90 35.85
N GLY A 59 -13.80 36.24 36.76
CA GLY A 59 -14.00 34.81 36.77
C GLY A 59 -14.81 34.31 35.58
N GLY A 60 -15.87 35.03 35.20
CA GLY A 60 -16.64 34.77 33.97
C GLY A 60 -15.82 34.96 32.71
N TYR A 61 -15.05 36.04 32.64
CA TYR A 61 -14.11 36.28 31.54
C TYR A 61 -13.03 35.19 31.46
N TYR A 62 -12.44 34.82 32.61
CA TYR A 62 -11.48 33.72 32.68
C TYR A 62 -12.12 32.39 32.27
N TRP A 63 -13.36 32.11 32.72
CA TRP A 63 -14.08 30.89 32.35
C TRP A 63 -14.47 30.86 30.87
N LEU A 64 -14.87 32.00 30.26
CA LEU A 64 -15.18 32.13 28.84
C LEU A 64 -13.93 32.09 27.97
N THR A 65 -12.78 32.58 28.48
CA THR A 65 -11.50 32.57 27.74
C THR A 65 -10.63 31.35 28.04
N SER A 66 -10.91 30.61 29.10
CA SER A 66 -10.30 29.29 29.37
C SER A 66 -10.85 28.28 28.37
N GLY A 67 -10.34 28.38 27.14
CA GLY A 67 -10.72 27.50 26.04
C GLY A 67 -10.66 26.04 26.48
N GLY A 68 -11.75 25.32 26.26
CA GLY A 68 -11.81 23.91 26.56
C GLY A 68 -10.63 23.17 25.94
N SER A 69 -9.99 22.30 26.68
CA SER A 69 -8.97 21.39 26.18
C SER A 69 -9.37 19.97 26.53
N VAL A 70 -9.10 19.07 25.61
CA VAL A 70 -9.34 17.63 25.79
C VAL A 70 -8.00 16.92 25.70
N SER A 71 -7.74 15.98 26.61
CA SER A 71 -6.49 15.21 26.61
C SER A 71 -6.74 13.73 26.61
N THR A 72 -5.80 13.01 25.99
CA THR A 72 -5.74 11.54 26.03
C THR A 72 -4.31 11.08 26.25
N ASP A 73 -4.19 10.04 27.05
CA ASP A 73 -2.96 9.27 27.29
C ASP A 73 -2.81 8.08 26.35
N ASN A 74 -3.88 7.74 25.62
CA ASN A 74 -3.88 6.68 24.64
C ASN A 74 -3.48 7.24 23.27
N ALA A 75 -2.20 7.60 23.13
CA ALA A 75 -1.64 8.12 21.90
C ALA A 75 -0.26 7.52 21.65
N TYR A 76 0.04 7.29 20.37
CA TYR A 76 1.28 6.66 19.95
C TYR A 76 1.84 7.35 18.71
N VAL A 77 3.17 7.44 18.65
CA VAL A 77 3.85 7.87 17.44
C VAL A 77 3.68 6.80 16.36
N GLN A 78 3.20 7.21 15.22
CA GLN A 78 3.08 6.37 14.03
C GLN A 78 3.98 6.90 12.92
N MET A 79 4.40 6.01 12.07
CA MET A 79 5.22 6.29 10.88
C MET A 79 4.76 5.38 9.77
N ASP A 80 4.87 5.82 8.53
CA ASP A 80 4.62 4.96 7.37
C ASP A 80 5.64 3.82 7.33
N LYS A 81 5.14 2.62 7.12
CA LYS A 81 5.95 1.40 7.06
C LYS A 81 5.73 0.74 5.72
N VAL A 82 6.82 0.53 5.00
CA VAL A 82 6.80 -0.19 3.73
C VAL A 82 7.47 -1.54 3.95
N SER A 83 6.68 -2.60 3.80
CA SER A 83 7.20 -3.96 3.86
C SER A 83 7.75 -4.35 2.49
N VAL A 84 9.05 -4.60 2.41
CA VAL A 84 9.73 -4.99 1.19
C VAL A 84 9.84 -6.50 1.15
N ALA A 85 9.25 -7.09 0.11
CA ALA A 85 9.32 -8.53 -0.18
C ALA A 85 10.19 -8.79 -1.40
N ALA A 86 10.78 -9.99 -1.48
CA ALA A 86 11.40 -10.45 -2.70
C ALA A 86 10.33 -10.77 -3.74
N GLU A 87 10.50 -10.31 -4.97
CA GLU A 87 9.58 -10.63 -6.08
C GLU A 87 9.89 -11.99 -6.71
N VAL A 88 11.12 -12.47 -6.54
CA VAL A 88 11.60 -13.77 -7.04
C VAL A 88 12.19 -14.59 -5.89
N GLY A 89 12.14 -15.91 -6.00
CA GLY A 89 12.68 -16.83 -5.00
C GLY A 89 14.14 -17.17 -5.25
N GLY A 90 14.84 -17.59 -4.20
CA GLY A 90 16.22 -18.07 -4.34
C GLY A 90 17.04 -17.88 -3.07
N ARG A 91 18.31 -18.27 -3.12
CA ARG A 91 19.22 -18.15 -2.00
C ARG A 91 19.74 -16.72 -1.87
N ILE A 92 19.78 -16.19 -0.65
CA ILE A 92 20.41 -14.89 -0.37
C ILE A 92 21.94 -15.04 -0.49
N THR A 93 22.55 -14.25 -1.35
CA THR A 93 24.01 -14.20 -1.55
C THR A 93 24.66 -13.05 -0.82
N GLU A 94 23.94 -11.95 -0.65
CA GLU A 94 24.45 -10.73 -0.02
C GLU A 94 23.34 -10.04 0.74
N VAL A 95 23.66 -9.50 1.93
CA VAL A 95 22.81 -8.60 2.71
C VAL A 95 23.59 -7.30 2.88
N ALA A 96 23.12 -6.24 2.22
CA ALA A 96 23.81 -4.95 2.13
C ALA A 96 23.41 -3.98 3.25
N VAL A 97 22.40 -4.31 4.07
CA VAL A 97 21.86 -3.43 5.11
C VAL A 97 21.87 -4.09 6.47
N ARG A 98 21.84 -3.25 7.52
CA ARG A 98 21.73 -3.66 8.91
C ARG A 98 20.50 -3.04 9.55
N ASP A 99 20.02 -3.66 10.62
CA ASP A 99 18.92 -3.13 11.40
C ASP A 99 19.24 -1.72 11.92
N GLY A 100 18.27 -0.81 11.86
CA GLY A 100 18.46 0.58 12.25
C GLY A 100 19.20 1.47 11.25
N GLN A 101 19.72 0.95 10.15
CA GLN A 101 20.43 1.73 9.13
C GLN A 101 19.47 2.63 8.33
N LEU A 102 19.87 3.88 8.09
CA LEU A 102 19.18 4.76 7.14
C LEU A 102 19.58 4.41 5.72
N VAL A 103 18.60 4.28 4.84
CA VAL A 103 18.79 4.01 3.42
C VAL A 103 18.02 5.00 2.56
N ASN A 104 18.59 5.33 1.41
CA ASN A 104 17.93 6.15 0.40
C ASN A 104 17.12 5.27 -0.55
N LYS A 105 16.13 5.87 -1.23
CA LYS A 105 15.42 5.21 -2.33
C LYS A 105 16.40 4.64 -3.37
N GLY A 106 16.20 3.39 -3.77
CA GLY A 106 17.05 2.67 -4.73
C GLY A 106 18.28 2.00 -4.11
N ALA A 107 18.57 2.18 -2.82
CA ALA A 107 19.67 1.49 -2.14
C ALA A 107 19.45 -0.03 -2.18
N LEU A 108 20.53 -0.79 -2.39
CA LEU A 108 20.47 -2.24 -2.34
C LEU A 108 20.22 -2.70 -0.89
N LEU A 109 19.22 -3.53 -0.70
CA LEU A 109 18.89 -4.13 0.59
C LEU A 109 19.53 -5.51 0.73
N PHE A 110 19.29 -6.37 -0.23
CA PHE A 110 19.89 -7.69 -0.32
C PHE A 110 19.87 -8.19 -1.76
N ARG A 111 20.66 -9.23 -2.04
CA ARG A 111 20.75 -9.87 -3.35
C ARG A 111 20.47 -11.35 -3.24
N ILE A 112 19.67 -11.84 -4.15
CA ILE A 112 19.36 -13.26 -4.36
C ILE A 112 20.31 -13.81 -5.41
N ASP A 113 20.59 -15.10 -5.37
CA ASP A 113 21.40 -15.79 -6.38
C ASP A 113 20.82 -15.60 -7.77
N GLY A 114 21.51 -14.81 -8.59
CA GLY A 114 21.12 -14.49 -9.95
C GLY A 114 21.54 -15.55 -10.97
N GLU A 115 22.34 -16.55 -10.60
CA GLU A 115 22.86 -17.51 -11.57
C GLU A 115 21.77 -18.31 -12.30
N PRO A 116 20.75 -18.87 -11.63
CA PRO A 116 19.64 -19.50 -12.33
C PRO A 116 18.90 -18.58 -13.31
N TYR A 117 18.78 -17.31 -12.94
CA TYR A 117 18.11 -16.30 -13.77
C TYR A 117 18.96 -15.88 -14.97
N ARG A 118 20.30 -15.80 -14.83
CA ARG A 118 21.21 -15.59 -15.96
C ARG A 118 21.14 -16.73 -16.96
N LEU A 119 21.06 -17.96 -16.48
CA LEU A 119 20.87 -19.14 -17.33
C LEU A 119 19.53 -19.07 -18.08
N ASN A 120 18.46 -18.61 -17.45
CA ASN A 120 17.16 -18.41 -18.12
C ASN A 120 17.26 -17.34 -19.23
N VAL A 121 17.97 -16.23 -18.99
CA VAL A 121 18.24 -15.21 -20.02
C VAL A 121 19.05 -15.80 -21.19
N ALA A 122 20.08 -16.59 -20.90
CA ALA A 122 20.87 -17.25 -21.93
C ALA A 122 20.03 -18.25 -22.74
N GLN A 123 19.19 -19.03 -22.09
CA GLN A 123 18.27 -19.96 -22.75
C GLN A 123 17.26 -19.22 -23.64
N ALA A 124 16.67 -18.13 -23.17
CA ALA A 124 15.75 -17.31 -23.95
C ALA A 124 16.47 -16.62 -25.14
N THR A 125 17.74 -16.25 -24.97
CA THR A 125 18.55 -15.71 -26.06
C THR A 125 18.80 -16.77 -27.14
N ALA A 126 19.16 -17.99 -26.76
CA ALA A 126 19.31 -19.11 -27.71
C ALA A 126 18.00 -19.45 -28.43
N ALA A 127 16.83 -19.26 -27.76
CA ALA A 127 15.53 -19.42 -28.41
C ALA A 127 15.29 -18.34 -29.52
N ILE A 128 15.78 -17.12 -29.33
CA ILE A 128 15.74 -16.08 -30.39
C ILE A 128 16.59 -16.51 -31.58
N ASP A 129 17.80 -16.97 -31.33
CA ASP A 129 18.71 -17.42 -32.40
C ASP A 129 18.08 -18.60 -33.16
N ALA A 130 17.50 -19.56 -32.49
CA ALA A 130 16.78 -20.67 -33.11
C ALA A 130 15.60 -20.20 -33.97
N ALA A 131 14.79 -19.27 -33.44
CA ALA A 131 13.69 -18.69 -34.20
C ALA A 131 14.15 -17.90 -35.45
N GLN A 132 15.28 -17.22 -35.37
CA GLN A 132 15.88 -16.53 -36.51
C GLN A 132 16.37 -17.50 -37.58
N VAL A 133 17.02 -18.61 -37.20
CA VAL A 133 17.42 -19.67 -38.12
C VAL A 133 16.20 -20.25 -38.83
N GLU A 134 15.09 -20.49 -38.13
CA GLU A 134 13.86 -21.00 -38.73
C GLU A 134 13.25 -20.01 -39.74
N VAL A 135 13.24 -18.70 -39.41
CA VAL A 135 12.86 -17.67 -40.38
C VAL A 135 13.77 -17.67 -41.62
N GLY A 136 15.07 -17.88 -41.41
CA GLY A 136 16.05 -18.06 -42.50
C GLY A 136 15.70 -19.27 -43.39
N ASN A 137 15.34 -20.41 -42.79
CA ASN A 137 14.93 -21.60 -43.52
C ASN A 137 13.63 -21.38 -44.31
N LEU A 138 12.64 -20.73 -43.72
CA LEU A 138 11.40 -20.36 -44.41
C LEU A 138 11.67 -19.40 -45.59
N SER A 139 12.58 -18.44 -45.44
CA SER A 139 13.01 -17.53 -46.50
C SER A 139 13.69 -18.25 -47.65
N ALA A 140 14.60 -19.18 -47.33
CA ALA A 140 15.24 -20.03 -48.30
C ALA A 140 14.22 -20.90 -49.06
N SER A 141 13.29 -21.53 -48.37
CA SER A 141 12.21 -22.33 -48.95
C SER A 141 11.32 -21.48 -49.90
N ALA A 142 10.97 -20.26 -49.51
CA ALA A 142 10.22 -19.34 -50.37
C ALA A 142 11.01 -18.93 -51.60
N THR A 143 12.32 -18.85 -51.51
CA THR A 143 13.21 -18.56 -52.65
C THR A 143 13.30 -19.77 -53.59
N THR A 144 13.47 -20.98 -53.07
CA THR A 144 13.45 -22.23 -53.85
C THR A 144 12.15 -22.38 -54.64
N SER A 145 11.02 -22.16 -53.98
CA SER A 145 9.69 -22.22 -54.64
C SER A 145 9.54 -21.19 -55.78
N ARG A 146 10.23 -20.06 -55.74
CA ARG A 146 10.28 -19.12 -56.88
C ARG A 146 11.05 -19.66 -58.07
N VAL A 147 12.16 -20.36 -57.79
CA VAL A 147 12.94 -21.03 -58.83
C VAL A 147 12.16 -22.14 -59.50
N ASP A 148 11.40 -22.93 -58.66
CA ASP A 148 10.54 -24.01 -59.16
C ASP A 148 9.42 -23.48 -60.09
N ILE A 149 8.83 -22.31 -59.78
CA ILE A 149 7.86 -21.66 -60.67
C ILE A 149 8.53 -21.29 -62.01
N ALA A 150 9.75 -20.73 -61.97
CA ALA A 150 10.47 -20.34 -63.17
C ALA A 150 10.74 -21.57 -64.06
N ALA A 151 11.25 -22.67 -63.49
CA ALA A 151 11.48 -23.91 -64.17
C ALA A 151 10.19 -24.50 -64.77
N ALA A 152 9.11 -24.52 -64.01
CA ALA A 152 7.80 -25.02 -64.51
C ALA A 152 7.25 -24.15 -65.66
N ARG A 153 7.52 -22.84 -65.67
CA ARG A 153 7.15 -21.93 -66.78
C ARG A 153 7.95 -22.20 -68.06
N GLU A 154 9.23 -22.50 -67.89
CA GLU A 154 10.07 -22.92 -69.05
C GLU A 154 9.57 -24.25 -69.63
N ASP A 155 9.14 -25.21 -68.77
CA ASP A 155 8.52 -26.45 -69.26
C ASP A 155 7.25 -26.17 -70.07
N VAL A 156 6.41 -25.22 -69.61
CA VAL A 156 5.24 -24.81 -70.41
C VAL A 156 5.63 -24.21 -71.76
N ALA A 157 6.62 -23.32 -71.77
CA ALA A 157 7.09 -22.70 -73.00
C ALA A 157 7.63 -23.77 -74.02
N PHE A 158 8.42 -24.74 -73.53
CA PHE A 158 8.91 -25.83 -74.36
C PHE A 158 7.75 -26.71 -74.87
N ALA A 159 6.82 -27.10 -74.01
CA ALA A 159 5.66 -27.89 -74.38
C ALA A 159 4.77 -27.16 -75.44
N GLN A 160 4.61 -25.85 -75.27
CA GLN A 160 3.84 -24.98 -76.18
C GLN A 160 4.49 -24.94 -77.58
N ILE A 161 5.81 -24.73 -77.66
CA ILE A 161 6.57 -24.77 -78.97
C ILE A 161 6.44 -26.13 -79.66
N ASN A 162 6.50 -27.23 -78.84
CA ASN A 162 6.28 -28.57 -79.37
C ASN A 162 4.85 -28.77 -79.93
N PHE A 163 3.85 -28.31 -79.16
CA PHE A 163 2.47 -28.38 -79.63
C PHE A 163 2.22 -27.59 -80.93
N GLU A 164 2.72 -26.38 -81.03
CA GLU A 164 2.64 -25.53 -82.22
C GLU A 164 3.30 -26.20 -83.44
N ARG A 165 4.45 -26.82 -83.22
CA ARG A 165 5.13 -27.62 -84.25
C ARG A 165 4.27 -28.78 -84.72
N GLN A 166 3.68 -29.58 -83.80
CA GLN A 166 2.84 -30.69 -84.12
C GLN A 166 1.51 -30.24 -84.76
N ALA A 167 0.99 -29.11 -84.37
CA ALA A 167 -0.22 -28.52 -85.02
C ALA A 167 0.05 -28.15 -86.51
N ALA A 168 1.20 -27.45 -86.78
CA ALA A 168 1.58 -27.09 -88.10
C ALA A 168 1.88 -28.32 -89.04
N LEU A 169 2.43 -29.36 -88.42
CA LEU A 169 2.68 -30.64 -89.17
C LEU A 169 1.36 -31.39 -89.42
N MET A 170 0.39 -31.30 -88.49
CA MET A 170 -0.95 -31.92 -88.63
C MET A 170 -1.72 -31.29 -89.83
N GLU A 171 -1.71 -29.94 -89.91
CA GLU A 171 -2.33 -29.21 -91.01
C GLU A 171 -1.81 -29.65 -92.37
N LYS A 172 -0.48 -30.01 -92.43
CA LYS A 172 0.17 -30.43 -93.62
C LYS A 172 0.09 -31.95 -93.86
N GLY A 173 -0.55 -32.73 -92.98
CA GLY A 173 -0.63 -34.18 -93.08
C GLY A 173 0.60 -34.95 -92.70
N PHE A 174 1.63 -34.31 -92.10
CA PHE A 174 2.96 -34.91 -91.82
C PHE A 174 3.11 -35.48 -90.38
N THR A 175 1.99 -35.51 -89.57
CA THR A 175 1.99 -36.10 -88.24
C THR A 175 0.71 -36.87 -87.99
N THR A 176 0.73 -37.74 -87.00
CA THR A 176 -0.49 -38.51 -86.55
C THR A 176 -1.33 -37.74 -85.56
N ARG A 177 -2.61 -38.06 -85.51
CA ARG A 177 -3.50 -37.48 -84.53
C ARG A 177 -3.09 -37.82 -83.09
N ALA A 178 -2.57 -39.00 -82.85
CA ALA A 178 -2.03 -39.42 -81.55
C ALA A 178 -0.85 -38.52 -81.12
N ALA A 179 0.08 -38.15 -82.04
CA ALA A 179 1.19 -37.25 -81.73
C ALA A 179 0.70 -35.84 -81.42
N TYR A 180 -0.23 -35.32 -82.17
CA TYR A 180 -0.89 -34.06 -81.89
C TYR A 180 -1.61 -34.04 -80.47
N ASP A 181 -2.39 -35.06 -80.21
CA ASP A 181 -3.16 -35.18 -78.89
C ASP A 181 -2.13 -35.33 -77.72
N ALA A 182 -1.05 -36.08 -77.92
CA ALA A 182 0.05 -36.21 -76.93
C ALA A 182 0.76 -34.87 -76.67
N ALA A 183 1.02 -34.05 -77.68
CA ALA A 183 1.61 -32.72 -77.49
C ALA A 183 0.69 -31.77 -76.82
N ARG A 184 -0.65 -31.80 -77.14
CA ARG A 184 -1.66 -31.05 -76.46
C ARG A 184 -1.78 -31.43 -74.97
N HIS A 185 -1.74 -32.73 -74.66
CA HIS A 185 -1.76 -33.22 -73.28
C HIS A 185 -0.51 -32.76 -72.50
N ALA A 186 0.67 -32.75 -73.14
CA ALA A 186 1.91 -32.28 -72.53
C ALA A 186 1.83 -30.80 -72.13
N VAL A 187 1.20 -29.93 -72.90
CA VAL A 187 0.94 -28.53 -72.53
C VAL A 187 0.01 -28.47 -71.31
N THR A 188 -1.04 -29.29 -71.25
CA THR A 188 -1.94 -29.32 -70.10
C THR A 188 -1.20 -29.74 -68.84
N GLN A 189 -0.40 -30.83 -68.93
CA GLN A 189 0.41 -31.30 -67.80
C GLN A 189 1.41 -30.23 -67.32
N ALA A 190 2.12 -29.59 -68.25
CA ALA A 190 3.07 -28.54 -67.88
C ALA A 190 2.37 -27.35 -67.15
N ARG A 191 1.17 -26.96 -67.61
CA ARG A 191 0.38 -25.94 -66.93
C ARG A 191 -0.07 -26.35 -65.54
N GLU A 192 -0.44 -27.63 -65.31
CA GLU A 192 -0.77 -28.14 -63.97
C GLU A 192 0.47 -28.06 -63.04
N ARG A 193 1.70 -28.35 -63.53
CA ARG A 193 2.94 -28.22 -62.75
C ARG A 193 3.18 -26.78 -62.33
N VAL A 194 2.91 -25.79 -63.21
CA VAL A 194 3.01 -24.37 -62.82
C VAL A 194 2.03 -24.05 -61.71
N ARG A 195 0.77 -24.50 -61.80
CA ARG A 195 -0.23 -24.28 -60.73
C ARG A 195 0.19 -24.92 -59.40
N GLN A 196 0.75 -26.11 -59.42
CA GLN A 196 1.29 -26.78 -58.23
C GLN A 196 2.47 -25.99 -57.62
N ALA A 197 3.42 -25.54 -58.46
CA ALA A 197 4.53 -24.73 -57.99
C ALA A 197 4.09 -23.37 -57.43
N GLU A 198 3.07 -22.73 -58.03
CA GLU A 198 2.49 -21.49 -57.54
C GLU A 198 1.77 -21.69 -56.21
N ALA A 199 1.05 -22.79 -56.00
CA ALA A 199 0.42 -23.14 -54.75
C ALA A 199 1.45 -23.38 -53.64
N ALA A 200 2.53 -24.13 -53.93
CA ALA A 200 3.63 -24.36 -53.00
C ALA A 200 4.34 -23.05 -52.61
N ALA A 201 4.54 -22.15 -53.55
CA ALA A 201 5.14 -20.85 -53.29
C ALA A 201 4.20 -19.92 -52.50
N ALA A 202 2.90 -20.02 -52.71
CA ALA A 202 1.92 -19.28 -51.90
C ALA A 202 1.93 -19.79 -50.44
N GLU A 203 2.00 -21.11 -50.22
CA GLU A 203 2.11 -21.71 -48.88
C GLU A 203 3.42 -21.26 -48.18
N ALA A 204 4.57 -21.33 -48.89
CA ALA A 204 5.86 -20.91 -48.34
C ALA A 204 5.86 -19.42 -47.95
N ARG A 205 5.25 -18.57 -48.79
CA ARG A 205 5.07 -17.14 -48.48
C ARG A 205 4.13 -16.91 -47.30
N ALA A 206 3.03 -17.66 -47.22
CA ALA A 206 2.09 -17.55 -46.10
C ALA A 206 2.77 -17.91 -44.77
N LYS A 207 3.58 -18.96 -44.73
CA LYS A 207 4.38 -19.34 -43.55
C LYS A 207 5.38 -18.23 -43.16
N LEU A 208 6.02 -17.61 -44.14
CA LEU A 208 6.97 -16.51 -43.89
C LEU A 208 6.25 -15.21 -43.46
N ALA A 209 5.08 -14.93 -44.05
CA ALA A 209 4.30 -13.71 -43.81
C ALA A 209 3.32 -13.82 -42.61
N ALA A 210 3.26 -14.97 -41.91
CA ALA A 210 2.38 -15.20 -40.77
C ALA A 210 2.83 -14.35 -39.58
N GLY A 211 2.68 -13.02 -39.68
CA GLY A 211 2.98 -12.05 -38.63
C GLY A 211 2.14 -10.78 -38.80
N PRO A 212 1.99 -9.99 -37.73
CA PRO A 212 1.30 -8.72 -37.77
C PRO A 212 1.97 -7.76 -38.75
N ALA A 213 1.28 -6.69 -39.16
CA ALA A 213 1.71 -5.68 -40.12
C ALA A 213 3.08 -5.01 -39.82
N SER A 214 3.70 -5.32 -38.70
CA SER A 214 5.01 -4.85 -38.22
C SER A 214 6.22 -5.49 -38.96
N GLY A 215 6.00 -6.50 -39.81
CA GLY A 215 7.09 -7.15 -40.56
C GLY A 215 8.01 -8.06 -39.72
N VAL A 216 7.73 -8.29 -38.46
CA VAL A 216 8.49 -9.16 -37.58
C VAL A 216 7.80 -10.53 -37.49
N ASN A 217 8.55 -11.62 -37.60
CA ASN A 217 8.00 -12.96 -37.48
C ASN A 217 7.53 -13.20 -36.03
N PRO A 218 6.29 -13.70 -35.79
CA PRO A 218 5.72 -13.91 -34.48
C PRO A 218 6.54 -14.82 -33.56
N GLN A 219 7.23 -15.81 -34.12
CA GLN A 219 8.10 -16.72 -33.36
C GLN A 219 9.30 -15.98 -32.76
N VAL A 220 9.93 -15.09 -33.55
CA VAL A 220 11.06 -14.26 -33.11
C VAL A 220 10.57 -13.29 -32.04
N GLU A 221 9.38 -12.69 -32.23
CA GLU A 221 8.82 -11.75 -31.24
C GLU A 221 8.44 -12.47 -29.93
N ALA A 222 7.83 -13.65 -29.99
CA ALA A 222 7.55 -14.46 -28.83
C ALA A 222 8.83 -14.81 -28.04
N ALA A 223 9.90 -15.19 -28.74
CA ALA A 223 11.19 -15.45 -28.11
C ALA A 223 11.82 -14.19 -27.47
N ARG A 224 11.66 -13.01 -28.11
CA ARG A 224 12.09 -11.74 -27.52
C ARG A 224 11.34 -11.39 -26.24
N VAL A 225 10.02 -11.61 -26.22
CA VAL A 225 9.20 -11.39 -25.01
C VAL A 225 9.66 -12.33 -23.89
N GLN A 226 9.95 -13.60 -24.19
CA GLN A 226 10.49 -14.54 -23.20
C GLN A 226 11.83 -14.07 -22.62
N ARG A 227 12.73 -13.57 -23.47
CA ARG A 227 14.01 -12.99 -23.02
C ARG A 227 13.77 -11.76 -22.12
N ALA A 228 12.89 -10.85 -22.54
CA ALA A 228 12.57 -9.66 -21.75
C ALA A 228 12.02 -10.04 -20.37
N GLN A 229 11.15 -11.06 -20.28
CA GLN A 229 10.66 -11.58 -19.02
C GLN A 229 11.80 -12.13 -18.14
N ALA A 230 12.70 -12.92 -18.70
CA ALA A 230 13.85 -13.46 -17.98
C ALA A 230 14.81 -12.36 -17.50
N GLU A 231 14.99 -11.29 -18.27
CA GLU A 231 15.78 -10.11 -17.87
C GLU A 231 15.13 -9.34 -16.71
N VAL A 232 13.80 -9.20 -16.71
CA VAL A 232 13.05 -8.59 -15.60
C VAL A 232 13.23 -9.45 -14.35
N ASP A 233 13.10 -10.77 -14.44
CA ASP A 233 13.25 -11.65 -13.28
C ASP A 233 14.69 -11.65 -12.75
N LEU A 234 15.69 -11.53 -13.62
CA LEU A 234 17.08 -11.31 -13.24
C LEU A 234 17.25 -9.98 -12.50
N GLY A 235 16.64 -8.90 -13.00
CA GLY A 235 16.68 -7.60 -12.33
C GLY A 235 16.05 -7.63 -10.93
N ARG A 236 15.01 -8.46 -10.72
CA ARG A 236 14.34 -8.65 -9.44
C ARG A 236 15.16 -9.42 -8.40
N THR A 237 16.27 -10.01 -8.79
CA THR A 237 17.21 -10.64 -7.84
C THR A 237 17.94 -9.61 -6.97
N GLU A 238 18.01 -8.36 -7.40
CA GLU A 238 18.51 -7.23 -6.61
C GLU A 238 17.34 -6.51 -5.96
N VAL A 239 17.09 -6.78 -4.69
CA VAL A 239 16.01 -6.13 -3.96
C VAL A 239 16.49 -4.78 -3.43
N ARG A 240 15.83 -3.72 -3.90
CA ARG A 240 16.18 -2.34 -3.62
C ARG A 240 15.09 -1.62 -2.83
N ALA A 241 15.46 -0.58 -2.08
CA ALA A 241 14.55 0.23 -1.30
C ALA A 241 13.59 1.02 -2.19
N PRO A 242 12.25 0.87 -2.05
CA PRO A 242 11.27 1.63 -2.83
C PRO A 242 11.15 3.09 -2.38
N SER A 243 11.49 3.38 -1.12
CA SER A 243 11.51 4.71 -0.51
C SER A 243 12.74 4.88 0.37
N ALA A 244 13.07 6.12 0.73
CA ALA A 244 14.01 6.39 1.80
C ALA A 244 13.38 6.01 3.14
N GLY A 245 14.22 5.62 4.12
CA GLY A 245 13.73 5.27 5.44
C GLY A 245 14.77 4.52 6.27
N ARG A 246 14.37 4.16 7.47
CA ARG A 246 15.17 3.33 8.39
C ARG A 246 14.79 1.86 8.24
N VAL A 247 15.79 1.04 8.08
CA VAL A 247 15.64 -0.42 8.01
C VAL A 247 15.23 -0.97 9.38
N ALA A 248 14.21 -1.80 9.40
CA ALA A 248 13.77 -2.54 10.57
C ALA A 248 13.55 -4.02 10.22
N GLN A 249 13.77 -4.90 11.18
CA GLN A 249 13.59 -6.35 11.05
C GLN A 249 14.51 -7.02 10.00
N SER A 250 15.70 -6.45 9.76
CA SER A 250 16.67 -7.06 8.85
C SER A 250 17.34 -8.32 9.42
N ASP A 251 17.23 -8.59 10.72
CA ASP A 251 17.79 -9.78 11.39
C ASP A 251 17.30 -11.10 10.82
N ARG A 252 16.16 -11.06 10.11
CA ARG A 252 15.58 -12.22 9.41
C ARG A 252 16.34 -12.57 8.13
N LEU A 253 17.18 -11.67 7.63
CA LEU A 253 17.97 -11.89 6.42
C LEU A 253 19.33 -12.46 6.77
N GLN A 254 19.59 -13.70 6.35
CA GLN A 254 20.89 -14.34 6.52
C GLN A 254 21.41 -14.82 5.17
N ILE A 255 22.73 -14.62 4.94
CA ILE A 255 23.40 -15.15 3.75
C ILE A 255 23.27 -16.67 3.75
N GLY A 256 22.87 -17.23 2.61
CA GLY A 256 22.62 -18.66 2.45
C GLY A 256 21.17 -19.08 2.72
N GLN A 257 20.34 -18.23 3.29
CA GLN A 257 18.92 -18.51 3.52
C GLN A 257 18.15 -18.53 2.18
N MET A 258 17.16 -19.41 2.09
CA MET A 258 16.22 -19.48 0.96
C MET A 258 15.10 -18.45 1.17
N MET A 259 14.96 -17.55 0.21
CA MET A 259 13.86 -16.57 0.17
C MET A 259 12.74 -17.08 -0.75
N VAL A 260 11.50 -16.90 -0.31
CA VAL A 260 10.30 -17.21 -1.09
C VAL A 260 9.72 -15.91 -1.64
N ALA A 261 9.32 -15.92 -2.91
CA ALA A 261 8.68 -14.75 -3.53
C ALA A 261 7.40 -14.35 -2.79
N GLY A 262 7.21 -13.03 -2.60
CA GLY A 262 6.07 -12.45 -1.90
C GLY A 262 6.17 -12.45 -0.38
N LEU A 263 7.18 -13.11 0.23
CA LEU A 263 7.37 -13.09 1.67
C LEU A 263 8.07 -11.79 2.10
N PRO A 264 7.52 -11.02 3.06
CA PRO A 264 8.16 -9.83 3.60
C PRO A 264 9.53 -10.15 4.21
N ALA A 265 10.54 -9.45 3.73
CA ALA A 265 11.93 -9.66 4.12
C ALA A 265 12.44 -8.56 5.06
N VAL A 266 12.14 -7.32 4.75
CA VAL A 266 12.61 -6.11 5.46
C VAL A 266 11.47 -5.13 5.55
N THR A 267 11.41 -4.38 6.63
CA THR A 267 10.49 -3.26 6.78
C THR A 267 11.28 -1.95 6.72
N LEU A 268 10.87 -1.04 5.88
CA LEU A 268 11.37 0.34 5.86
C LEU A 268 10.38 1.24 6.60
N VAL A 269 10.87 2.03 7.53
CA VAL A 269 10.10 2.99 8.32
C VAL A 269 10.46 4.39 7.84
N ASP A 270 9.48 5.15 7.37
CA ASP A 270 9.68 6.55 7.01
C ASP A 270 9.86 7.38 8.29
N THR A 271 11.05 7.92 8.48
CA THR A 271 11.39 8.74 9.65
C THR A 271 11.18 10.23 9.41
N ASP A 272 10.86 10.65 8.19
CA ASP A 272 10.74 12.06 7.85
C ASP A 272 9.35 12.63 8.13
N HIS A 273 8.31 11.79 8.11
CA HIS A 273 6.92 12.18 8.28
C HIS A 273 6.23 11.45 9.43
N PRO A 274 6.74 11.55 10.68
CA PRO A 274 6.05 10.98 11.84
C PRO A 274 4.75 11.74 12.12
N TRP A 275 3.75 11.05 12.68
CA TRP A 275 2.55 11.66 13.25
C TRP A 275 2.21 10.97 14.57
N VAL A 276 1.29 11.56 15.32
CA VAL A 276 0.75 10.92 16.52
C VAL A 276 -0.69 10.50 16.24
N GLU A 277 -0.98 9.24 16.48
CA GLU A 277 -2.32 8.71 16.50
C GLU A 277 -2.83 8.71 17.94
N ALA A 278 -3.81 9.54 18.22
CA ALA A 278 -4.37 9.75 19.55
C ALA A 278 -5.81 9.28 19.59
N ASN A 279 -6.11 8.33 20.46
CA ASN A 279 -7.44 7.72 20.60
C ASN A 279 -8.27 8.47 21.63
N PHE A 280 -9.11 9.40 21.19
CA PHE A 280 -10.01 10.16 22.03
C PHE A 280 -11.33 9.42 22.26
N LYS A 281 -11.96 9.65 23.41
CA LYS A 281 -13.31 9.14 23.65
C LYS A 281 -14.30 9.86 22.71
N GLU A 282 -15.34 9.17 22.25
CA GLU A 282 -16.38 9.76 21.38
C GLU A 282 -17.03 11.02 22.01
N THR A 283 -17.10 11.07 23.35
CA THR A 283 -17.64 12.21 24.12
C THR A 283 -16.79 13.47 23.97
N ASP A 284 -15.50 13.31 23.67
CA ASP A 284 -14.53 14.39 23.64
C ASP A 284 -14.46 15.06 22.26
N LEU A 285 -15.11 14.48 21.27
CA LEU A 285 -15.06 14.92 19.86
C LEU A 285 -16.03 16.08 19.54
N ALA A 286 -16.98 16.39 20.41
CA ALA A 286 -18.06 17.35 20.14
C ALA A 286 -17.57 18.69 19.56
N ASN A 287 -16.46 19.20 20.07
CA ASN A 287 -15.84 20.47 19.66
C ASN A 287 -14.49 20.29 18.95
N MET A 288 -14.11 19.06 18.62
CA MET A 288 -12.84 18.77 17.96
C MET A 288 -12.98 18.95 16.45
N ARG A 289 -12.04 19.66 15.83
CA ARG A 289 -12.03 19.93 14.38
C ARG A 289 -10.60 19.87 13.84
N PRO A 290 -10.43 19.44 12.58
CA PRO A 290 -9.14 19.58 11.89
C PRO A 290 -8.61 21.02 11.94
N GLY A 291 -7.28 21.16 12.10
CA GLY A 291 -6.58 22.44 12.24
C GLY A 291 -6.46 22.96 13.67
N GLN A 292 -7.10 22.34 14.67
CA GLN A 292 -6.94 22.76 16.06
C GLN A 292 -5.55 22.43 16.59
N ARG A 293 -5.00 23.33 17.42
CA ARG A 293 -3.68 23.16 18.03
C ARG A 293 -3.68 22.00 19.02
N ALA A 294 -2.57 21.28 19.04
CA ALA A 294 -2.31 20.22 20.00
C ALA A 294 -0.94 20.38 20.66
N GLU A 295 -0.84 20.01 21.91
CA GLU A 295 0.41 19.83 22.66
C GLU A 295 0.64 18.34 22.85
N ILE A 296 1.84 17.88 22.48
CA ILE A 296 2.23 16.47 22.55
C ILE A 296 3.38 16.34 23.54
N ARG A 297 3.27 15.41 24.48
CA ARG A 297 4.31 15.02 25.43
C ARG A 297 4.60 13.55 25.26
N PHE A 298 5.84 13.17 25.25
CA PHE A 298 6.27 11.79 25.13
C PHE A 298 6.69 11.24 26.47
N ASP A 299 6.24 10.03 26.79
CA ASP A 299 6.61 9.37 28.05
C ASP A 299 8.11 9.10 28.11
N ALA A 300 8.74 8.74 26.97
CA ALA A 300 10.15 8.55 26.86
C ALA A 300 10.97 9.84 27.04
N TYR A 301 10.36 11.02 26.78
CA TYR A 301 11.02 12.33 26.82
C TYR A 301 10.17 13.37 27.57
N PRO A 302 10.01 13.27 28.92
CA PRO A 302 9.03 14.09 29.67
C PRO A 302 9.27 15.61 29.58
N LYS A 303 10.50 16.03 29.28
CA LYS A 303 10.85 17.46 29.11
C LYS A 303 10.58 17.98 27.72
N LEU A 304 10.34 17.11 26.73
CA LEU A 304 10.10 17.48 25.34
C LEU A 304 8.59 17.68 25.14
N LYS A 305 8.23 18.94 24.92
CA LYS A 305 6.89 19.32 24.49
C LYS A 305 6.95 19.72 23.04
N VAL A 306 6.13 19.08 22.21
CA VAL A 306 6.07 19.35 20.78
C VAL A 306 4.69 19.90 20.45
N ARG A 307 4.67 20.92 19.61
CA ARG A 307 3.43 21.48 19.07
C ARG A 307 3.02 20.72 17.82
N GLY A 308 1.73 20.58 17.67
CA GLY A 308 1.12 19.99 16.50
C GLY A 308 -0.30 20.50 16.31
N HIS A 309 -0.95 19.97 15.30
CA HIS A 309 -2.36 20.25 15.02
C HIS A 309 -3.10 18.99 14.62
N VAL A 310 -4.39 19.01 14.83
CA VAL A 310 -5.30 17.93 14.39
C VAL A 310 -5.31 17.93 12.86
N LEU A 311 -4.79 16.86 12.27
CA LEU A 311 -4.78 16.68 10.83
C LEU A 311 -6.12 16.10 10.36
N THR A 312 -6.53 14.98 10.93
CA THR A 312 -7.79 14.29 10.59
C THR A 312 -8.38 13.59 11.81
N ILE A 313 -9.69 13.48 11.83
CA ILE A 313 -10.44 12.66 12.77
C ILE A 313 -10.85 11.38 12.02
N GLY A 314 -10.65 10.22 12.63
CA GLY A 314 -10.95 8.93 12.02
C GLY A 314 -12.43 8.80 11.64
N ALA A 315 -12.68 8.10 10.55
CA ALA A 315 -14.03 7.88 10.01
C ALA A 315 -14.86 6.86 10.83
N GLY A 316 -14.24 6.17 11.78
CA GLY A 316 -14.91 5.17 12.62
C GLY A 316 -14.15 4.91 13.89
N THR A 317 -14.77 4.14 14.78
CA THR A 317 -14.19 3.74 16.06
C THR A 317 -13.24 2.56 15.89
N GLY A 318 -12.32 2.37 16.82
CA GLY A 318 -11.40 1.24 16.81
C GLY A 318 -12.09 -0.13 16.82
N SER A 319 -13.30 -0.23 17.38
CA SER A 319 -14.10 -1.45 17.39
C SER A 319 -14.69 -1.79 16.03
N GLU A 320 -14.99 -0.81 15.19
CA GLU A 320 -15.56 -1.02 13.84
C GLU A 320 -14.53 -1.63 12.88
N PHE A 321 -13.27 -1.21 13.02
CA PHE A 321 -12.18 -1.72 12.17
C PHE A 321 -11.40 -2.88 12.78
N SER A 322 -11.87 -3.43 13.90
CA SER A 322 -11.25 -4.59 14.54
C SER A 322 -11.55 -5.86 13.75
N VAL A 323 -10.52 -6.69 13.55
CA VAL A 323 -10.64 -8.02 12.91
C VAL A 323 -11.55 -8.95 13.72
N LEU A 324 -11.66 -8.72 15.03
CA LEU A 324 -12.56 -9.40 15.95
C LEU A 324 -13.48 -8.37 16.59
N PRO A 325 -14.63 -8.04 15.98
CA PRO A 325 -15.58 -7.12 16.58
C PRO A 325 -16.10 -7.69 17.93
N ALA A 326 -16.26 -6.83 18.92
CA ALA A 326 -16.78 -7.23 20.22
C ALA A 326 -18.20 -7.82 20.04
N GLN A 327 -18.32 -9.12 20.20
CA GLN A 327 -19.61 -9.83 20.11
C GLN A 327 -20.41 -9.63 21.38
N ASN A 328 -21.28 -8.61 21.40
CA ASN A 328 -22.29 -8.43 22.46
C ASN A 328 -23.56 -9.25 22.18
N ALA A 329 -23.40 -10.49 21.70
CA ALA A 329 -24.51 -11.34 21.25
C ALA A 329 -25.31 -12.02 22.41
N THR A 330 -24.91 -11.83 23.65
CA THR A 330 -25.50 -12.59 24.81
C THR A 330 -26.40 -11.77 25.71
N GLY A 331 -27.24 -10.91 25.17
CA GLY A 331 -28.44 -10.40 25.89
C GLY A 331 -28.24 -9.31 26.95
N ASN A 332 -27.07 -9.02 27.42
CA ASN A 332 -26.82 -7.91 28.35
C ASN A 332 -25.99 -6.82 27.65
N TRP A 333 -26.69 -5.87 27.01
CA TRP A 333 -26.03 -4.76 26.34
C TRP A 333 -25.55 -3.72 27.34
N VAL A 334 -24.24 -3.50 27.41
CA VAL A 334 -23.64 -2.43 28.21
C VAL A 334 -23.05 -1.39 27.25
N LYS A 335 -23.50 -0.12 27.38
CA LYS A 335 -22.92 0.98 26.62
C LYS A 335 -21.48 1.23 27.06
N VAL A 336 -20.51 0.92 26.18
CA VAL A 336 -19.10 1.22 26.39
C VAL A 336 -18.71 2.40 25.50
N THR A 337 -18.16 3.46 26.12
CA THR A 337 -17.67 4.64 25.38
C THR A 337 -16.58 4.21 24.40
N GLN A 338 -16.81 4.44 23.12
CA GLN A 338 -15.89 4.09 22.05
C GLN A 338 -14.75 5.11 21.94
N ARG A 339 -13.63 4.70 21.35
CA ARG A 339 -12.51 5.58 21.04
C ARG A 339 -12.41 5.78 19.53
N VAL A 340 -12.14 7.01 19.14
CA VAL A 340 -11.94 7.39 17.73
C VAL A 340 -10.49 7.82 17.55
N PRO A 341 -9.76 7.27 16.58
CA PRO A 341 -8.40 7.68 16.30
C PRO A 341 -8.37 9.07 15.67
N VAL A 342 -7.56 9.93 16.19
CA VAL A 342 -7.31 11.28 15.68
C VAL A 342 -5.84 11.38 15.31
N ARG A 343 -5.54 11.75 14.05
CA ARG A 343 -4.18 11.98 13.60
C ARG A 343 -3.77 13.41 13.89
N ILE A 344 -2.61 13.57 14.48
CA ILE A 344 -2.01 14.84 14.85
C ILE A 344 -0.66 14.95 14.17
N ALA A 345 -0.53 15.96 13.32
CA ALA A 345 0.74 16.29 12.68
C ALA A 345 1.59 17.17 13.58
N PHE A 346 2.88 17.03 13.48
CA PHE A 346 3.83 17.94 14.11
C PHE A 346 3.94 19.23 13.32
N ASP A 347 3.94 20.38 13.99
CA ASP A 347 4.15 21.68 13.35
C ASP A 347 5.62 21.91 13.00
N GLU A 348 6.52 21.33 13.79
CA GLU A 348 7.96 21.43 13.63
C GLU A 348 8.59 20.03 13.77
N LYS A 349 9.67 19.76 13.06
CA LYS A 349 10.41 18.51 13.21
C LYS A 349 10.90 18.40 14.66
N PRO A 350 10.54 17.34 15.38
CA PRO A 350 10.99 17.14 16.75
C PRO A 350 12.52 17.21 16.85
N SER A 351 13.04 17.82 17.91
CA SER A 351 14.49 17.96 18.12
C SER A 351 15.20 16.62 18.39
N ARG A 352 14.45 15.57 18.65
CA ARG A 352 14.93 14.19 18.78
C ARG A 352 14.26 13.31 17.74
N GLU A 353 14.97 12.31 17.32
CA GLU A 353 14.43 11.29 16.43
C GLU A 353 13.29 10.54 17.14
N MET A 354 12.14 10.48 16.47
CA MET A 354 10.98 9.77 16.97
C MET A 354 11.07 8.28 16.58
N ILE A 355 10.62 7.43 17.46
CA ILE A 355 10.56 5.98 17.25
C ILE A 355 9.08 5.62 17.11
N ALA A 356 8.72 4.83 16.11
CA ALA A 356 7.36 4.34 15.94
C ALA A 356 6.93 3.52 17.16
N GLY A 357 5.72 3.78 17.67
CA GLY A 357 5.19 3.10 18.86
C GLY A 357 5.51 3.78 20.19
N LEU A 358 6.24 4.90 20.23
CA LEU A 358 6.40 5.66 21.47
C LEU A 358 5.06 6.16 21.97
N SER A 359 4.81 5.93 23.27
CA SER A 359 3.62 6.46 23.96
C SER A 359 3.72 7.95 24.15
N ALA A 360 2.58 8.63 24.04
CA ALA A 360 2.46 10.07 24.19
C ALA A 360 1.15 10.44 24.87
N GLU A 361 1.18 11.55 25.63
CA GLU A 361 0.01 12.29 26.07
C GLU A 361 -0.27 13.41 25.06
N VAL A 362 -1.49 13.49 24.57
CA VAL A 362 -1.92 14.54 23.66
C VAL A 362 -3.00 15.37 24.27
N ARG A 363 -2.84 16.70 24.19
CA ARG A 363 -3.83 17.68 24.60
C ARG A 363 -4.22 18.54 23.41
N VAL A 364 -5.48 18.50 23.02
CA VAL A 364 -6.06 19.32 21.94
C VAL A 364 -6.81 20.49 22.54
N PHE A 365 -6.58 21.69 22.02
CA PHE A 365 -7.28 22.91 22.45
C PHE A 365 -8.52 23.13 21.58
N THR A 366 -9.71 22.95 22.17
CA THR A 366 -11.00 22.99 21.46
C THR A 366 -11.72 24.34 21.55
N GLY A 367 -11.12 25.36 22.20
CA GLY A 367 -11.70 26.70 22.33
C GLY A 367 -11.73 27.47 21.02
N ASN A 368 -12.61 28.47 20.91
CA ASN A 368 -12.90 29.26 19.70
C ASN A 368 -11.71 30.09 19.12
N GLY A 369 -10.52 30.03 19.70
CA GLY A 369 -9.29 30.66 19.18
C GLY A 369 -8.18 29.68 18.83
N ALA A 370 -8.46 28.38 18.83
CA ALA A 370 -7.45 27.32 18.79
C ALA A 370 -7.08 26.80 17.37
N VAL A 371 -7.58 27.45 16.32
CA VAL A 371 -7.19 27.11 14.94
C VAL A 371 -5.83 27.74 14.65
N ALA A 372 -4.85 26.93 14.29
CA ALA A 372 -3.55 27.43 13.83
C ALA A 372 -3.80 28.30 12.60
N GLY A 373 -3.47 29.58 12.69
CA GLY A 373 -3.51 30.47 11.53
C GLY A 373 -2.66 29.90 10.40
N LYS A 374 -3.17 30.04 9.18
CA LYS A 374 -2.48 29.72 7.94
C LYS A 374 -1.15 30.45 7.84
#